data_99492ca6eca4f733f674094cd702ca46
#
_entry.id   99492ca6eca4f733f674094cd702ca46
#
_cell.length_a   1.000
_cell.length_b   1.000
_cell.length_c   1.000
_cell.angle_alpha   90.00
_cell.angle_beta   90.00
_cell.angle_gamma   90.00
#
_symmetry.space_group_name_H-M   'P 1'
#
loop_
_entity.id
_entity.type
_entity.pdbx_description
1 polymer ?
#
loop_
_entity_poly.entity_id
_entity_poly.type
_entity_poly.pdbx_seq_one_letter_code
_entity_poly.pdbx_strand_id
1 'polypeptide(L)'
;MRAVEKAAALAGDADATLFIACAYYPADSKASGHDADVLGEDAYQITGSAPTQEILRTARERATSAGATSIEERPVVGNPVDALLELVGETKADLLVVGNRGLNSLTGRLLGSVPSDAARKARCDVLIVHTTR
;
A
#
# COMPACT_ATOMS: atom_id res chain seq x y z
N MET A 1 -7.35 7.13 0.72
CA MET A 1 -7.75 6.20 -0.35
C MET A 1 -7.56 6.72 -1.76
N ARG A 2 -6.97 7.90 -1.93
CA ARG A 2 -6.78 8.45 -3.28
C ARG A 2 -5.90 7.58 -4.17
N ALA A 3 -4.87 6.96 -3.60
CA ALA A 3 -4.01 6.07 -4.38
C ALA A 3 -4.79 4.87 -4.90
N VAL A 4 -5.66 4.29 -4.05
CA VAL A 4 -6.51 3.17 -4.44
C VAL A 4 -7.47 3.58 -5.54
N GLU A 5 -8.10 4.74 -5.41
CA GLU A 5 -9.04 5.24 -6.40
C GLU A 5 -8.37 5.49 -7.74
N LYS A 6 -7.17 6.06 -7.71
CA LYS A 6 -6.40 6.30 -8.94
C LYS A 6 -6.01 5.00 -9.62
N ALA A 7 -5.53 4.04 -8.84
CA ALA A 7 -5.18 2.73 -9.37
C ALA A 7 -6.39 2.02 -9.95
N ALA A 8 -7.54 2.15 -9.28
CA ALA A 8 -8.78 1.53 -9.75
C ALA A 8 -9.24 2.09 -11.08
N ALA A 9 -9.15 3.41 -11.25
CA ALA A 9 -9.51 4.04 -12.52
C ALA A 9 -8.60 3.55 -13.64
N LEU A 10 -7.30 3.47 -13.38
CA LEU A 10 -6.35 2.97 -14.38
C LEU A 10 -6.60 1.51 -14.72
N ALA A 11 -6.86 0.68 -13.72
CA ALA A 11 -7.14 -0.73 -13.94
C ALA A 11 -8.43 -0.94 -14.74
N GLY A 12 -9.46 -0.15 -14.44
CA GLY A 12 -10.71 -0.21 -15.17
C GLY A 12 -10.51 0.16 -16.63
N ASP A 13 -9.77 1.23 -16.89
CA ASP A 13 -9.50 1.67 -18.25
C ASP A 13 -8.68 0.66 -19.05
N ALA A 14 -7.75 -0.01 -18.39
CA ALA A 14 -6.87 -0.98 -19.02
C ALA A 14 -7.44 -2.40 -19.03
N ASP A 15 -8.60 -2.60 -18.41
CA ASP A 15 -9.20 -3.92 -18.22
C ASP A 15 -8.23 -4.88 -17.53
N ALA A 16 -7.57 -4.37 -16.51
CA ALA A 16 -6.55 -5.08 -15.75
C ALA A 16 -7.07 -5.48 -14.38
N THR A 17 -6.43 -6.48 -13.78
CA THR A 17 -6.73 -6.86 -12.39
C THR A 17 -6.02 -5.92 -11.44
N LEU A 18 -6.76 -5.43 -10.46
CA LEU A 18 -6.21 -4.59 -9.40
C LEU A 18 -5.97 -5.44 -8.16
N PHE A 19 -4.72 -5.50 -7.73
CA PHE A 19 -4.35 -6.10 -6.45
C PHE A 19 -4.25 -5.00 -5.42
N ILE A 20 -5.08 -5.06 -4.39
CA ILE A 20 -5.02 -4.10 -3.29
C ILE A 20 -4.30 -4.77 -2.13
N ALA A 21 -3.19 -4.19 -1.72
CA ALA A 21 -2.36 -4.78 -0.69
C ALA A 21 -2.26 -3.89 0.53
N CYS A 22 -2.21 -4.52 1.67
CA CYS A 22 -1.97 -3.84 2.94
C CYS A 22 -0.98 -4.69 3.74
N ALA A 23 0.15 -4.09 4.09
CA ALA A 23 1.17 -4.79 4.87
C ALA A 23 0.87 -4.65 6.35
N TYR A 24 1.09 -5.71 7.09
CA TYR A 24 0.85 -5.69 8.53
C TYR A 24 1.84 -6.61 9.25
N TYR A 25 1.94 -6.42 10.57
CA TYR A 25 2.70 -7.31 11.42
C TYR A 25 1.73 -8.13 12.27
N PRO A 26 2.04 -9.41 12.54
CA PRO A 26 1.17 -10.20 13.40
C PRO A 26 1.02 -9.55 14.78
N ALA A 27 -0.15 -9.71 15.38
CA ALA A 27 -0.47 -9.05 16.66
C ALA A 27 0.48 -9.46 17.78
N ASP A 28 0.98 -10.69 17.73
CA ASP A 28 1.90 -11.23 18.73
C ASP A 28 3.37 -10.97 18.40
N SER A 29 3.64 -10.23 17.34
CA SER A 29 5.02 -9.93 16.92
C SER A 29 5.65 -8.91 17.87
N LYS A 30 6.82 -9.25 18.41
CA LYS A 30 7.55 -8.31 19.25
C LYS A 30 8.12 -7.15 18.44
N ALA A 31 8.37 -7.38 17.17
CA ALA A 31 8.94 -6.36 16.30
C ALA A 31 7.97 -5.19 16.11
N SER A 32 6.68 -5.45 16.10
CA SER A 32 5.71 -4.41 15.80
C SER A 32 5.74 -3.27 16.81
N GLY A 33 5.83 -3.57 18.09
CA GLY A 33 5.89 -2.53 19.12
C GLY A 33 7.25 -1.88 19.22
N HIS A 34 8.29 -2.69 19.16
CA HIS A 34 9.66 -2.20 19.30
C HIS A 34 10.08 -1.34 18.12
N ASP A 35 9.78 -1.80 16.93
CA ASP A 35 10.15 -1.07 15.72
C ASP A 35 9.43 0.26 15.60
N ALA A 36 8.21 0.34 16.11
CA ALA A 36 7.47 1.58 16.09
C ALA A 36 8.19 2.67 16.89
N ASP A 37 8.77 2.32 18.03
CA ASP A 37 9.52 3.27 18.84
C ASP A 37 10.81 3.71 18.16
N VAL A 38 11.47 2.80 17.48
CA VAL A 38 12.75 3.07 16.82
C VAL A 38 12.57 3.92 15.57
N LEU A 39 11.55 3.63 14.79
CA LEU A 39 11.35 4.27 13.48
C LEU A 39 10.69 5.64 13.58
N GLY A 40 10.08 5.98 14.69
CA GLY A 40 9.44 7.27 14.87
C GLY A 40 8.22 7.45 14.01
N GLU A 41 8.16 8.58 13.30
CA GLU A 41 6.96 8.94 12.53
C GLU A 41 6.66 7.99 11.37
N ASP A 42 7.70 7.41 10.79
CA ASP A 42 7.50 6.46 9.69
C ASP A 42 7.12 5.09 10.20
N ALA A 43 7.02 4.95 11.50
CA ALA A 43 6.82 3.67 12.14
C ALA A 43 5.36 3.31 12.35
N TYR A 44 4.43 4.10 11.84
CA TYR A 44 3.04 3.70 11.96
C TYR A 44 2.85 2.35 11.31
N GLN A 45 2.48 1.38 12.10
CA GLN A 45 2.38 0.00 11.65
C GLN A 45 1.01 -0.55 11.98
N ILE A 46 0.50 -1.32 11.03
CA ILE A 46 -0.75 -2.02 11.23
C ILE A 46 -0.40 -3.37 11.86
N THR A 47 -0.99 -3.63 13.00
CA THR A 47 -0.73 -4.84 13.75
C THR A 47 -1.97 -5.73 13.75
N GLY A 48 -1.79 -6.98 13.33
CA GLY A 48 -2.87 -7.95 13.30
C GLY A 48 -3.67 -7.93 12.01
N SER A 49 -4.34 -9.02 11.74
CA SER A 49 -5.07 -9.21 10.49
C SER A 49 -6.45 -8.55 10.47
N ALA A 50 -7.07 -8.36 11.63
CA ALA A 50 -8.43 -7.79 11.66
C ALA A 50 -8.46 -6.34 11.16
N PRO A 51 -7.58 -5.44 11.64
CA PRO A 51 -7.53 -4.10 11.07
C PRO A 51 -7.18 -4.09 9.59
N THR A 52 -6.30 -5.00 9.16
CA THR A 52 -5.91 -5.11 7.77
C THR A 52 -7.10 -5.47 6.88
N GLN A 53 -7.91 -6.42 7.31
CA GLN A 53 -9.09 -6.82 6.56
C GLN A 53 -10.09 -5.68 6.44
N GLU A 54 -10.24 -4.90 7.50
CA GLU A 54 -11.12 -3.73 7.50
C GLU A 54 -10.65 -2.69 6.47
N ILE A 55 -9.35 -2.43 6.46
CA ILE A 55 -8.76 -1.49 5.52
C ILE A 55 -8.96 -1.98 4.08
N LEU A 56 -8.69 -3.26 3.83
CA LEU A 56 -8.83 -3.84 2.49
C LEU A 56 -10.27 -3.82 2.02
N ARG A 57 -11.23 -4.07 2.91
CA ARG A 57 -12.63 -4.02 2.55
C ARG A 57 -13.05 -2.61 2.13
N THR A 58 -12.65 -1.61 2.88
CA THR A 58 -12.94 -0.21 2.54
C THR A 58 -12.29 0.16 1.22
N ALA A 59 -11.04 -0.27 1.03
CA ALA A 59 -10.32 -0.01 -0.22
C ALA A 59 -11.01 -0.64 -1.41
N ARG A 60 -11.51 -1.87 -1.25
CA ARG A 60 -12.23 -2.55 -2.32
C ARG A 60 -13.51 -1.80 -2.69
N GLU A 61 -14.23 -1.31 -1.71
CA GLU A 61 -15.44 -0.54 -1.98
C GLU A 61 -15.12 0.73 -2.77
N ARG A 62 -14.05 1.42 -2.37
CA ARG A 62 -13.61 2.63 -3.08
C ARG A 62 -13.15 2.31 -4.49
N ALA A 63 -12.42 1.21 -4.65
CA ALA A 63 -11.93 0.80 -5.96
C ALA A 63 -13.08 0.45 -6.90
N THR A 64 -14.07 -0.26 -6.41
CA THR A 64 -15.24 -0.61 -7.21
C THR A 64 -15.96 0.64 -7.68
N SER A 65 -16.14 1.61 -6.79
CA SER A 65 -16.78 2.88 -7.14
C SER A 65 -15.96 3.68 -8.14
N ALA A 66 -14.65 3.50 -8.16
CA ALA A 66 -13.76 4.25 -9.05
C ALA A 66 -13.57 3.59 -10.42
N GLY A 67 -14.13 2.40 -10.63
CA GLY A 67 -14.15 1.80 -11.96
C GLY A 67 -13.45 0.46 -12.10
N ALA A 68 -12.81 -0.06 -11.07
CA ALA A 68 -12.16 -1.37 -11.14
C ALA A 68 -13.22 -2.47 -11.21
N THR A 69 -13.00 -3.44 -12.07
CA THR A 69 -13.94 -4.55 -12.26
C THR A 69 -13.37 -5.87 -11.76
N SER A 70 -12.05 -6.01 -11.72
CA SER A 70 -11.38 -7.22 -11.23
C SER A 70 -10.46 -6.82 -10.09
N ILE A 71 -10.82 -7.21 -8.88
CA ILE A 71 -10.10 -6.79 -7.66
C ILE A 71 -9.75 -8.02 -6.83
N GLU A 72 -8.50 -8.08 -6.38
CA GLU A 72 -8.06 -9.06 -5.40
C GLU A 72 -7.45 -8.35 -4.20
N GLU A 73 -7.87 -8.75 -3.01
CA GLU A 73 -7.33 -8.22 -1.75
C GLU A 73 -6.19 -9.11 -1.29
N ARG A 74 -5.06 -8.49 -0.95
CA ARG A 74 -3.88 -9.21 -0.53
C ARG A 74 -3.31 -8.64 0.76
N PRO A 75 -3.69 -9.18 1.91
CA PRO A 75 -2.97 -8.85 3.14
C PRO A 75 -1.59 -9.50 3.08
N VAL A 76 -0.55 -8.72 3.36
CA VAL A 76 0.83 -9.21 3.31
C VAL A 76 1.51 -8.94 4.64
N VAL A 77 2.34 -9.88 5.09
CA VAL A 77 2.99 -9.80 6.38
C VAL A 77 4.40 -9.25 6.22
N GLY A 78 4.75 -8.29 7.06
CA GLY A 78 6.11 -7.83 7.17
C GLY A 78 6.31 -6.37 6.83
N ASN A 79 7.55 -6.00 6.57
CA ASN A 79 7.92 -4.64 6.21
C ASN A 79 7.18 -4.22 4.94
N PRO A 80 6.53 -3.04 4.94
CA PRO A 80 5.69 -2.64 3.81
C PRO A 80 6.39 -2.67 2.46
N VAL A 81 7.61 -2.14 2.36
CA VAL A 81 8.30 -2.09 1.08
C VAL A 81 8.64 -3.49 0.59
N ASP A 82 9.26 -4.29 1.45
CA ASP A 82 9.69 -5.63 1.08
C ASP A 82 8.49 -6.51 0.72
N ALA A 83 7.42 -6.43 1.50
CA ALA A 83 6.22 -7.22 1.26
C ALA A 83 5.54 -6.82 -0.05
N LEU A 84 5.46 -5.53 -0.33
CA LEU A 84 4.86 -5.04 -1.56
C LEU A 84 5.67 -5.44 -2.79
N LEU A 85 7.01 -5.35 -2.71
CA LEU A 85 7.87 -5.74 -3.83
C LEU A 85 7.82 -7.24 -4.08
N GLU A 86 7.70 -8.03 -3.04
CA GLU A 86 7.51 -9.46 -3.18
C GLU A 86 6.19 -9.77 -3.89
N LEU A 87 5.12 -9.07 -3.50
CA LEU A 87 3.82 -9.24 -4.15
C LEU A 87 3.87 -8.84 -5.63
N VAL A 88 4.57 -7.76 -5.94
CA VAL A 88 4.77 -7.35 -7.34
C VAL A 88 5.39 -8.49 -8.14
N GLY A 89 6.40 -9.14 -7.59
CA GLY A 89 7.04 -10.28 -8.25
C GLY A 89 6.11 -11.47 -8.42
N GLU A 90 5.34 -11.79 -7.40
CA GLU A 90 4.41 -12.91 -7.43
C GLU A 90 3.29 -12.70 -8.45
N THR A 91 2.76 -11.50 -8.53
CA THR A 91 1.63 -11.19 -9.39
C THR A 91 2.06 -10.73 -10.78
N LYS A 92 3.36 -10.50 -10.96
CA LYS A 92 3.93 -9.96 -12.20
C LYS A 92 3.26 -8.64 -12.59
N ALA A 93 3.06 -7.80 -11.60
CA ALA A 93 2.41 -6.51 -11.81
C ALA A 93 3.26 -5.60 -12.68
N ASP A 94 2.61 -4.87 -13.56
CA ASP A 94 3.27 -3.91 -14.45
C ASP A 94 3.43 -2.55 -13.79
N LEU A 95 2.59 -2.25 -12.82
CA LEU A 95 2.54 -0.95 -12.19
C LEU A 95 2.26 -1.10 -10.70
N LEU A 96 3.06 -0.43 -9.90
CA LEU A 96 2.84 -0.32 -8.47
C LEU A 96 2.36 1.10 -8.17
N VAL A 97 1.23 1.23 -7.50
CA VAL A 97 0.68 2.54 -7.15
C VAL A 97 0.73 2.73 -5.65
N VAL A 98 1.34 3.81 -5.21
CA VAL A 98 1.47 4.13 -3.78
C VAL A 98 1.13 5.59 -3.55
N GLY A 99 0.72 5.91 -2.34
CA GLY A 99 0.55 7.30 -1.95
C GLY A 99 1.89 7.96 -1.65
N ASN A 100 1.93 9.27 -1.68
CA ASN A 100 3.18 9.99 -1.46
C ASN A 100 3.63 10.01 0.00
N ARG A 101 2.76 9.65 0.96
CA ARG A 101 3.07 9.75 2.39
C ARG A 101 2.82 8.51 3.22
N GLY A 102 2.23 7.49 2.67
CA GLY A 102 1.88 6.33 3.48
C GLY A 102 0.79 6.65 4.49
N LEU A 103 0.80 5.98 5.65
CA LEU A 103 -0.21 6.15 6.69
C LEU A 103 0.13 7.26 7.69
N ASN A 104 1.38 7.67 7.76
CA ASN A 104 1.78 8.77 8.63
C ASN A 104 1.56 10.11 7.96
N SER A 105 1.29 11.11 8.79
CA SER A 105 1.18 12.49 8.31
C SER A 105 2.57 13.10 8.25
N LEU A 106 3.13 13.16 7.07
CA LEU A 106 4.34 13.95 6.84
C LEU A 106 3.92 15.28 6.26
N THR A 107 4.60 16.33 6.62
CA THR A 107 4.27 17.66 6.15
C THR A 107 5.19 18.06 5.00
N GLY A 108 4.74 19.03 4.22
CA GLY A 108 5.54 19.60 3.15
C GLY A 108 5.66 18.70 1.94
N ARG A 109 6.83 18.74 1.30
CA ARG A 109 7.08 18.05 0.05
C ARG A 109 7.86 16.76 0.20
N LEU A 110 7.99 16.29 1.42
CA LEU A 110 8.76 15.08 1.67
C LEU A 110 7.96 13.86 1.26
N LEU A 111 8.63 12.93 0.61
CA LEU A 111 8.06 11.62 0.34
C LEU A 111 8.22 10.76 1.57
N GLY A 112 7.19 9.95 1.88
CA GLY A 112 7.32 8.95 2.92
C GLY A 112 8.32 7.88 2.53
N SER A 113 8.73 7.07 3.51
CA SER A 113 9.72 6.03 3.27
C SER A 113 9.22 4.96 2.30
N VAL A 114 7.95 4.57 2.39
CA VAL A 114 7.41 3.55 1.50
C VAL A 114 7.46 3.98 0.04
N PRO A 115 6.90 5.13 -0.36
CA PRO A 115 6.98 5.52 -1.78
C PRO A 115 8.41 5.76 -2.24
N SER A 116 9.25 6.33 -1.38
CA SER A 116 10.63 6.60 -1.72
C SER A 116 11.41 5.31 -2.00
N ASP A 117 11.30 4.34 -1.11
CA ASP A 117 12.01 3.07 -1.26
C ASP A 117 11.41 2.22 -2.38
N ALA A 118 10.09 2.24 -2.53
CA ALA A 118 9.45 1.50 -3.62
C ALA A 118 9.91 2.04 -4.97
N ALA A 119 10.01 3.35 -5.11
CA ALA A 119 10.46 3.96 -6.37
C ALA A 119 11.87 3.53 -6.73
N ARG A 120 12.74 3.38 -5.73
CA ARG A 120 14.13 2.98 -5.98
C ARG A 120 14.30 1.49 -6.25
N LYS A 121 13.49 0.66 -5.61
CA LYS A 121 13.74 -0.79 -5.57
C LYS A 121 12.83 -1.59 -6.48
N ALA A 122 11.70 -1.04 -6.90
CA ALA A 122 10.75 -1.78 -7.71
C ALA A 122 11.30 -2.08 -9.09
N ARG A 123 10.92 -3.23 -9.63
CA ARG A 123 11.31 -3.65 -10.98
C ARG A 123 10.22 -3.38 -12.00
N CYS A 124 9.20 -2.66 -11.61
CA CYS A 124 8.12 -2.22 -12.49
C CYS A 124 7.96 -0.72 -12.35
N ASP A 125 7.10 -0.15 -13.15
CA ASP A 125 6.78 1.27 -13.04
C ASP A 125 6.10 1.55 -11.71
N VAL A 126 6.38 2.71 -11.13
CA VAL A 126 5.79 3.13 -9.86
C VAL A 126 5.11 4.47 -10.06
N LEU A 127 3.84 4.53 -9.73
CA LEU A 127 3.08 5.76 -9.74
C LEU A 127 2.90 6.23 -8.30
N ILE A 128 3.36 7.42 -8.02
CA ILE A 128 3.22 8.01 -6.70
C ILE A 128 2.09 9.03 -6.76
N VAL A 129 1.01 8.75 -6.04
CA VAL A 129 -0.19 9.57 -6.07
C VAL A 129 -0.17 10.53 -4.89
N HIS A 130 -0.42 11.81 -5.16
CA HIS A 130 -0.56 12.79 -4.09
C HIS A 130 -1.86 12.53 -3.34
N THR A 131 -1.74 12.15 -2.09
CA THR A 131 -2.88 11.82 -1.25
C THR A 131 -3.27 12.96 -0.33
N THR A 132 -2.46 14.00 -0.31
CA THR A 132 -2.71 15.20 0.49
C THR A 132 -2.69 16.43 -0.40
N ARG A 133 -3.38 17.42 0.07
CA ARG A 133 -3.44 18.70 -0.65
C ARG A 133 -2.35 19.66 -0.20
#